data_5c1bfaa8c012a0cee7f167b794dfd4b0
#
_entry.id   5c1bfaa8c012a0cee7f167b794dfd4b0
#
_cell.length_a   1.000
_cell.length_b   1.000
_cell.length_c   1.000
_cell.angle_alpha   90.00
_cell.angle_beta   90.00
_cell.angle_gamma   90.00
#
_symmetry.space_group_name_H-M   'P 1'
#
loop_
_entity.id
_entity.type
_entity.pdbx_description
1 polymer ?
#
loop_
_entity_poly.entity_id
_entity_poly.type
_entity_poly.pdbx_seq_one_letter_code
_entity_poly.pdbx_strand_id
1 'polypeptide(L)'
;MFVKSRGEHASKHVLPKNLALLLCFASFCAGMFFSNRTWMVPDAKGIPWTSRTGGKQFVDYDRNIVVKNEGNSSGDISASQHSILTMDKAISDLEIKLMASRAEHETIQKDPTMSEGVKNIESILKRKYFMVIGINTAFSSRKRRDSVRATWMPQAEKRKKLEEEKGIIIRFVIGHSSTSGGILDKAIEAEEKVHGDFLRLQHVEGYLELSAKTKTYFATAVSWWDAEFYVKVDDDIHVNLATLGVALARHRKKPRVYIGCMKSGPGVKYHEPEYWKFGEVGNKYFRHATGQLYAISKDLATYIFINQNVLHKYANEDVSLGAWFIGLDVEHVDDRRLCCGTPPDCEWKAQAGNICAASFDWRCSGICRSVERIVEVHERCGEDMNALWSANFVQTMRTSS
;
A
#
# COMPACT_ATOMS: atom_id res chain seq x y z
N MET A 1 45.69 60.66 22.10
CA MET A 1 44.47 61.30 21.61
C MET A 1 43.38 60.21 21.56
N PHE A 2 42.52 60.18 22.58
CA PHE A 2 41.46 59.16 22.74
C PHE A 2 40.20 59.67 22.07
N VAL A 3 39.64 58.91 21.15
CA VAL A 3 38.29 59.16 20.64
C VAL A 3 37.33 58.11 21.22
N LYS A 4 36.38 58.58 22.01
CA LYS A 4 35.36 57.81 22.71
C LYS A 4 34.16 57.65 21.76
N SER A 5 33.90 56.40 21.35
CA SER A 5 32.68 56.06 20.61
C SER A 5 31.51 55.84 21.59
N ARG A 6 30.42 56.51 21.33
CA ARG A 6 29.16 56.51 22.08
C ARG A 6 28.31 55.33 21.61
N GLY A 7 28.05 54.33 22.46
CA GLY A 7 27.13 53.26 22.18
C GLY A 7 25.66 53.71 22.38
N GLU A 8 24.84 53.52 21.40
CA GLU A 8 23.38 53.67 21.49
C GLU A 8 22.76 52.50 22.23
N HIS A 9 22.09 52.76 23.33
CA HIS A 9 21.26 51.78 24.04
C HIS A 9 19.94 51.60 23.31
N ALA A 10 19.74 50.49 22.62
CA ALA A 10 18.42 50.05 22.16
C ALA A 10 17.59 49.56 23.37
N SER A 11 16.58 50.31 23.74
CA SER A 11 15.61 49.94 24.78
C SER A 11 14.76 48.76 24.30
N LYS A 12 14.98 47.57 24.87
CA LYS A 12 14.11 46.41 24.71
C LYS A 12 12.87 46.63 25.56
N HIS A 13 11.76 46.99 24.95
CA HIS A 13 10.43 46.94 25.59
C HIS A 13 10.07 45.46 25.88
N VAL A 14 10.33 45.00 27.07
CA VAL A 14 9.89 43.69 27.58
C VAL A 14 8.42 43.89 28.03
N LEU A 15 7.49 43.22 27.33
CA LEU A 15 6.09 43.18 27.75
C LEU A 15 5.99 42.63 29.19
N PRO A 16 5.19 43.21 30.08
CA PRO A 16 4.98 42.69 31.42
C PRO A 16 4.32 41.32 31.32
N LYS A 17 4.81 40.35 32.08
CA LYS A 17 4.40 38.92 32.05
C LYS A 17 2.88 38.73 32.13
N ASN A 18 2.18 39.57 32.90
CA ASN A 18 0.74 39.52 33.04
C ASN A 18 -0.02 39.94 31.76
N LEU A 19 0.53 40.86 30.98
CA LEU A 19 -0.05 41.28 29.71
C LEU A 19 0.16 40.25 28.61
N ALA A 20 1.31 39.56 28.61
CA ALA A 20 1.59 38.45 27.69
C ALA A 20 0.66 37.27 27.95
N LEU A 21 0.41 36.89 29.22
CA LEU A 21 -0.54 35.87 29.61
C LEU A 21 -1.98 36.21 29.20
N LEU A 22 -2.38 37.46 29.37
CA LEU A 22 -3.73 37.93 29.00
C LEU A 22 -3.93 37.88 27.47
N LEU A 23 -2.92 38.24 26.68
CA LEU A 23 -2.98 38.14 25.21
C LEU A 23 -3.01 36.68 24.74
N CYS A 24 -2.28 35.78 25.37
CA CYS A 24 -2.35 34.35 25.07
C CYS A 24 -3.73 33.77 25.39
N PHE A 25 -4.31 34.15 26.53
CA PHE A 25 -5.65 33.68 26.91
C PHE A 25 -6.74 34.22 26.00
N ALA A 26 -6.65 35.48 25.61
CA ALA A 26 -7.57 36.10 24.66
C ALA A 26 -7.50 35.46 23.27
N SER A 27 -6.30 35.14 22.78
CA SER A 27 -6.09 34.42 21.51
C SER A 27 -6.65 33.00 21.56
N PHE A 28 -6.49 32.29 22.68
CA PHE A 28 -7.05 30.97 22.89
C PHE A 28 -8.58 30.98 22.91
N CYS A 29 -9.20 31.92 23.64
CA CYS A 29 -10.65 32.10 23.66
C CYS A 29 -11.22 32.49 22.30
N ALA A 30 -10.55 33.36 21.55
CA ALA A 30 -10.95 33.72 20.19
C ALA A 30 -10.89 32.50 19.26
N GLY A 31 -9.84 31.67 19.35
CA GLY A 31 -9.70 30.42 18.57
C GLY A 31 -10.84 29.46 18.88
N MET A 32 -11.23 29.29 20.14
CA MET A 32 -12.36 28.45 20.54
C MET A 32 -13.71 28.97 20.02
N PHE A 33 -13.92 30.27 19.99
CA PHE A 33 -15.13 30.87 19.41
C PHE A 33 -15.24 30.68 17.91
N PHE A 34 -14.13 30.73 17.18
CA PHE A 34 -14.11 30.48 15.74
C PHE A 34 -14.30 29.02 15.39
N SER A 35 -13.71 28.11 16.15
CA SER A 35 -13.85 26.66 15.90
C SER A 35 -15.27 26.13 16.18
N ASN A 36 -15.97 26.69 17.18
CA ASN A 36 -17.36 26.31 17.50
C ASN A 36 -18.40 26.78 16.48
N ARG A 37 -18.08 27.76 15.62
CA ARG A 37 -19.03 28.28 14.61
C ARG A 37 -19.02 27.54 13.28
N THR A 38 -18.02 26.71 13.01
CA THR A 38 -17.88 26.00 11.73
C THR A 38 -18.45 24.59 11.73
N TRP A 39 -19.00 24.10 12.85
CA TRP A 39 -19.53 22.73 12.99
C TRP A 39 -21.03 22.72 13.33
N MET A 40 -21.86 23.51 12.64
CA MET A 40 -23.30 23.23 12.59
C MET A 40 -23.59 22.39 11.33
N VAL A 41 -23.69 21.08 11.50
CA VAL A 41 -24.31 20.18 10.54
C VAL A 41 -25.82 20.40 10.59
N PRO A 42 -26.55 20.59 9.48
CA PRO A 42 -28.01 20.69 9.51
C PRO A 42 -28.62 19.35 9.93
N ASP A 43 -29.43 19.35 10.97
CA ASP A 43 -30.23 18.21 11.40
C ASP A 43 -31.14 17.72 10.26
N ALA A 44 -30.90 16.50 9.81
CA ALA A 44 -31.85 15.77 9.00
C ALA A 44 -32.96 15.23 9.91
N LYS A 45 -34.16 15.75 9.71
CA LYS A 45 -35.37 15.40 10.45
C LYS A 45 -35.62 13.90 10.43
N GLY A 46 -35.85 13.34 11.62
CA GLY A 46 -36.00 11.94 11.89
C GLY A 46 -37.20 11.27 11.20
N ILE A 47 -36.97 10.04 10.83
CA ILE A 47 -37.98 9.04 10.47
C ILE A 47 -38.13 8.14 11.71
N PRO A 48 -39.31 7.90 12.27
CA PRO A 48 -39.48 7.11 13.47
C PRO A 48 -39.38 5.61 13.17
N TRP A 49 -38.49 4.92 13.88
CA TRP A 49 -38.40 3.47 13.90
C TRP A 49 -39.47 2.91 14.82
N THR A 50 -40.47 2.24 14.27
CA THR A 50 -41.35 1.38 15.05
C THR A 50 -40.73 -0.02 15.18
N SER A 51 -40.44 -0.38 16.44
CA SER A 51 -40.03 -1.73 16.80
C SER A 51 -41.20 -2.70 16.60
N ARG A 52 -40.96 -3.81 15.92
CA ARG A 52 -41.83 -4.98 15.98
C ARG A 52 -40.99 -6.25 16.14
N THR A 53 -41.17 -6.83 17.31
CA THR A 53 -40.68 -8.16 17.69
C THR A 53 -41.37 -9.26 16.90
N GLY A 54 -40.63 -10.30 16.54
CA GLY A 54 -41.11 -11.66 16.43
C GLY A 54 -41.07 -12.33 15.07
N GLY A 55 -40.42 -13.48 15.00
CA GLY A 55 -40.74 -14.54 14.06
C GLY A 55 -39.67 -14.88 13.00
N LYS A 56 -38.96 -15.96 13.26
CA LYS A 56 -38.13 -16.70 12.26
C LYS A 56 -39.00 -17.21 11.13
N GLN A 57 -38.61 -17.00 9.89
CA GLN A 57 -38.91 -17.93 8.79
C GLN A 57 -37.82 -17.87 7.72
N PHE A 58 -37.22 -19.02 7.49
CA PHE A 58 -36.45 -19.34 6.29
C PHE A 58 -37.38 -19.24 5.07
N VAL A 59 -36.97 -18.58 4.02
CA VAL A 59 -37.68 -18.64 2.70
C VAL A 59 -36.73 -19.22 1.68
N ASP A 60 -37.13 -20.40 1.23
CA ASP A 60 -36.63 -21.13 0.08
C ASP A 60 -36.91 -20.32 -1.21
N TYR A 61 -35.98 -20.27 -2.12
CA TYR A 61 -36.11 -19.53 -3.38
C TYR A 61 -36.54 -20.52 -4.47
N ASP A 62 -37.85 -20.63 -4.66
CA ASP A 62 -38.39 -21.33 -5.86
C ASP A 62 -39.15 -20.37 -6.75
N ARG A 63 -38.93 -20.55 -8.05
CA ARG A 63 -39.50 -19.77 -9.15
C ARG A 63 -41.01 -19.96 -9.26
N ASN A 64 -41.77 -18.86 -9.25
CA ASN A 64 -42.91 -18.68 -10.14
C ASN A 64 -43.53 -17.28 -9.96
N ILE A 65 -43.31 -16.41 -10.91
CA ILE A 65 -43.99 -15.10 -11.00
C ILE A 65 -45.35 -15.29 -11.66
N VAL A 66 -46.42 -15.21 -10.87
CA VAL A 66 -47.78 -14.97 -11.37
C VAL A 66 -48.11 -13.50 -11.16
N VAL A 67 -48.26 -12.79 -12.27
CA VAL A 67 -48.68 -11.39 -12.31
C VAL A 67 -50.17 -11.30 -11.93
N LYS A 68 -50.47 -10.57 -10.82
CA LYS A 68 -51.79 -9.97 -10.61
C LYS A 68 -51.68 -8.46 -10.66
N ASN A 69 -52.34 -7.89 -11.66
CA ASN A 69 -52.58 -6.46 -11.76
C ASN A 69 -53.53 -5.97 -10.68
N GLU A 70 -53.17 -4.84 -10.04
CA GLU A 70 -54.10 -3.78 -9.67
C GLU A 70 -53.36 -2.52 -9.20
N GLY A 71 -53.53 -1.42 -9.91
CA GLY A 71 -53.67 -0.07 -9.39
C GLY A 71 -52.39 0.82 -9.25
N ASN A 72 -52.12 1.66 -10.23
CA ASN A 72 -51.46 2.98 -10.18
C ASN A 72 -50.05 3.08 -9.60
N SER A 73 -49.03 2.91 -10.42
CA SER A 73 -47.82 3.75 -10.47
C SER A 73 -47.10 3.56 -11.83
N SER A 74 -47.59 4.25 -12.82
CA SER A 74 -47.12 4.12 -14.23
C SER A 74 -45.82 4.88 -14.53
N GLY A 75 -45.20 5.57 -13.54
CA GLY A 75 -43.99 6.37 -13.74
C GLY A 75 -42.66 5.66 -13.42
N ASP A 76 -42.63 4.84 -12.38
CA ASP A 76 -41.36 4.24 -11.91
C ASP A 76 -40.93 2.99 -12.68
N ILE A 77 -41.90 2.24 -13.24
CA ILE A 77 -41.62 1.03 -14.01
C ILE A 77 -41.01 1.39 -15.37
N SER A 78 -41.42 2.50 -15.98
CA SER A 78 -40.89 2.99 -17.25
C SER A 78 -39.41 3.45 -17.12
N ALA A 79 -39.05 4.13 -16.05
CA ALA A 79 -37.68 4.56 -15.80
C ALA A 79 -36.73 3.37 -15.53
N SER A 80 -37.19 2.36 -14.79
CA SER A 80 -36.41 1.16 -14.50
C SER A 80 -36.24 0.27 -15.76
N GLN A 81 -37.25 0.13 -16.60
CA GLN A 81 -37.15 -0.58 -17.86
C GLN A 81 -36.22 0.14 -18.85
N HIS A 82 -36.23 1.48 -18.89
CA HIS A 82 -35.33 2.25 -19.73
C HIS A 82 -33.86 2.10 -19.27
N SER A 83 -33.60 2.05 -17.96
CA SER A 83 -32.27 1.81 -17.41
C SER A 83 -31.74 0.41 -17.72
N ILE A 84 -32.59 -0.61 -17.68
CA ILE A 84 -32.21 -1.99 -18.04
C ILE A 84 -31.89 -2.07 -19.53
N LEU A 85 -32.71 -1.50 -20.40
CA LEU A 85 -32.45 -1.48 -21.85
C LEU A 85 -31.20 -0.71 -22.24
N THR A 86 -30.86 0.37 -21.51
CA THR A 86 -29.61 1.09 -21.74
C THR A 86 -28.39 0.33 -21.25
N MET A 87 -28.48 -0.43 -20.15
CA MET A 87 -27.45 -1.34 -19.69
C MET A 87 -27.22 -2.51 -20.64
N ASP A 88 -28.27 -3.16 -21.11
CA ASP A 88 -28.17 -4.25 -22.08
C ASP A 88 -27.52 -3.79 -23.40
N LYS A 89 -27.86 -2.58 -23.86
CA LYS A 89 -27.20 -1.99 -25.02
C LYS A 89 -25.73 -1.71 -24.79
N ALA A 90 -25.37 -1.18 -23.61
CA ALA A 90 -23.99 -0.94 -23.27
C ALA A 90 -23.17 -2.24 -23.15
N ILE A 91 -23.76 -3.31 -22.60
CA ILE A 91 -23.15 -4.64 -22.53
C ILE A 91 -22.92 -5.18 -23.95
N SER A 92 -23.95 -5.11 -24.84
CA SER A 92 -23.83 -5.56 -26.23
C SER A 92 -22.76 -4.78 -27.00
N ASP A 93 -22.67 -3.45 -26.83
CA ASP A 93 -21.64 -2.63 -27.45
C ASP A 93 -20.21 -2.97 -26.94
N LEU A 94 -20.07 -3.33 -25.67
CA LEU A 94 -18.81 -3.80 -25.09
C LEU A 94 -18.41 -5.19 -25.59
N GLU A 95 -19.36 -6.09 -25.73
CA GLU A 95 -19.13 -7.43 -26.30
C GLU A 95 -18.68 -7.34 -27.77
N ILE A 96 -19.31 -6.48 -28.57
CA ILE A 96 -18.90 -6.24 -29.95
C ILE A 96 -17.50 -5.67 -30.03
N LYS A 97 -17.14 -4.70 -29.17
CA LYS A 97 -15.78 -4.15 -29.09
C LYS A 97 -14.76 -5.20 -28.66
N LEU A 98 -15.12 -6.06 -27.73
CA LEU A 98 -14.26 -7.16 -27.27
C LEU A 98 -14.04 -8.19 -28.39
N MET A 99 -15.08 -8.53 -29.16
CA MET A 99 -14.97 -9.42 -30.32
C MET A 99 -14.11 -8.79 -31.42
N ALA A 100 -14.29 -7.50 -31.70
CA ALA A 100 -13.46 -6.77 -32.68
C ALA A 100 -11.98 -6.76 -32.26
N SER A 101 -11.70 -6.46 -31.00
CA SER A 101 -10.33 -6.48 -30.46
C SER A 101 -9.71 -7.88 -30.49
N ARG A 102 -10.50 -8.94 -30.25
CA ARG A 102 -10.03 -10.33 -30.38
C ARG A 102 -9.74 -10.69 -31.83
N ALA A 103 -10.58 -10.26 -32.77
CA ALA A 103 -10.40 -10.50 -34.21
C ALA A 103 -9.15 -9.75 -34.74
N GLU A 104 -8.90 -8.50 -34.29
CA GLU A 104 -7.68 -7.77 -34.58
C GLU A 104 -6.44 -8.49 -34.03
N HIS A 105 -6.53 -9.02 -32.81
CA HIS A 105 -5.45 -9.78 -32.18
C HIS A 105 -5.15 -11.09 -32.93
N GLU A 106 -6.19 -11.78 -33.44
CA GLU A 106 -6.02 -13.01 -34.24
C GLU A 106 -5.47 -12.72 -35.64
N THR A 107 -5.80 -11.56 -36.24
CA THR A 107 -5.25 -11.16 -37.55
C THR A 107 -3.78 -10.75 -37.43
N ILE A 108 -3.39 -10.10 -36.34
CA ILE A 108 -1.98 -9.75 -36.06
C ILE A 108 -1.14 -11.02 -35.85
N GLN A 109 -1.69 -12.08 -35.26
CA GLN A 109 -0.99 -13.36 -35.09
C GLN A 109 -0.76 -14.15 -36.38
N LYS A 110 -1.45 -13.84 -37.48
CA LYS A 110 -1.35 -14.57 -38.74
C LYS A 110 -0.42 -13.96 -39.79
N ASP A 111 0.19 -12.78 -39.51
CA ASP A 111 1.09 -12.13 -40.45
C ASP A 111 2.56 -12.40 -40.08
N PRO A 112 3.32 -13.20 -40.88
CA PRO A 112 4.69 -13.61 -40.55
C PRO A 112 5.72 -12.48 -40.71
N THR A 113 5.35 -11.30 -41.19
CA THR A 113 6.26 -10.20 -41.53
C THR A 113 6.32 -9.06 -40.50
N MET A 114 5.49 -9.06 -39.46
CA MET A 114 5.62 -8.05 -38.40
C MET A 114 6.64 -8.48 -37.33
N SER A 115 7.82 -8.21 -37.67
CA SER A 115 9.03 -7.72 -37.03
C SER A 115 9.23 -7.94 -35.50
N GLU A 116 10.48 -8.15 -35.16
CA GLU A 116 11.12 -8.27 -33.84
C GLU A 116 10.53 -7.38 -32.72
N GLY A 117 9.95 -6.22 -33.04
CA GLY A 117 9.35 -5.31 -32.07
C GLY A 117 8.11 -5.88 -31.39
N VAL A 118 7.21 -6.56 -32.12
CA VAL A 118 5.98 -7.15 -31.56
C VAL A 118 6.31 -8.42 -30.74
N LYS A 119 7.27 -9.21 -31.20
CA LYS A 119 7.78 -10.37 -30.45
C LYS A 119 8.42 -9.95 -29.12
N ASN A 120 9.08 -8.80 -29.10
CA ASN A 120 9.64 -8.23 -27.87
C ASN A 120 8.55 -7.77 -26.89
N ILE A 121 7.50 -7.13 -27.37
CA ILE A 121 6.34 -6.71 -26.54
C ILE A 121 5.60 -7.94 -26.00
N GLU A 122 5.35 -8.96 -26.82
CA GLU A 122 4.70 -10.20 -26.39
C GLU A 122 5.56 -11.01 -25.41
N SER A 123 6.88 -11.00 -25.56
CA SER A 123 7.81 -11.63 -24.62
C SER A 123 7.87 -10.88 -23.29
N ILE A 124 7.75 -9.56 -23.29
CA ILE A 124 7.67 -8.71 -22.09
C ILE A 124 6.34 -8.97 -21.36
N LEU A 125 5.22 -9.10 -22.08
CA LEU A 125 3.90 -9.41 -21.53
C LEU A 125 3.79 -10.82 -20.96
N LYS A 126 4.64 -11.76 -21.39
CA LYS A 126 4.67 -13.15 -20.90
C LYS A 126 5.75 -13.42 -19.85
N ARG A 127 6.57 -12.40 -19.50
CA ARG A 127 7.66 -12.60 -18.55
C ARG A 127 7.13 -12.78 -17.13
N LYS A 128 7.46 -13.89 -16.50
CA LYS A 128 7.16 -14.16 -15.10
C LYS A 128 8.28 -13.64 -14.21
N TYR A 129 7.89 -12.98 -13.14
CA TYR A 129 8.79 -12.49 -12.11
C TYR A 129 8.65 -13.31 -10.83
N PHE A 130 9.68 -13.30 -10.03
CA PHE A 130 9.63 -13.97 -8.73
C PHE A 130 8.96 -13.08 -7.69
N MET A 131 9.41 -11.83 -7.54
CA MET A 131 8.78 -10.88 -6.61
C MET A 131 8.87 -9.44 -7.09
N VAL A 132 7.86 -8.66 -6.72
CA VAL A 132 7.84 -7.19 -6.85
C VAL A 132 7.89 -6.58 -5.47
N ILE A 133 8.89 -5.75 -5.21
CA ILE A 133 9.08 -5.04 -3.93
C ILE A 133 8.71 -3.57 -4.14
N GLY A 134 7.66 -3.12 -3.47
CA GLY A 134 7.27 -1.72 -3.39
C GLY A 134 7.75 -1.10 -2.09
N ILE A 135 8.69 -0.17 -2.19
CA ILE A 135 9.19 0.61 -1.06
C ILE A 135 8.29 1.83 -0.88
N ASN A 136 7.44 1.78 0.13
CA ASN A 136 6.51 2.86 0.42
C ASN A 136 7.25 4.10 0.91
N THR A 137 7.08 5.23 0.23
CA THR A 137 7.82 6.47 0.52
C THR A 137 6.92 7.70 0.44
N ALA A 138 7.39 8.84 0.91
CA ALA A 138 6.71 10.12 0.88
C ALA A 138 7.54 11.20 0.14
N PHE A 139 6.93 12.31 -0.25
CA PHE A 139 7.63 13.42 -0.90
C PHE A 139 8.81 13.94 -0.08
N SER A 140 8.63 14.05 1.24
CA SER A 140 9.67 14.53 2.18
C SER A 140 10.80 13.53 2.42
N SER A 141 10.66 12.27 2.01
CA SER A 141 11.57 11.16 2.35
C SER A 141 12.79 11.04 1.42
N ARG A 142 13.19 12.08 0.69
CA ARG A 142 14.33 12.03 -0.24
C ARG A 142 15.59 11.42 0.40
N LYS A 143 15.96 11.88 1.59
CA LYS A 143 17.15 11.37 2.30
C LYS A 143 17.04 9.89 2.66
N ARG A 144 15.82 9.40 3.01
CA ARG A 144 15.59 7.98 3.27
C ARG A 144 15.76 7.16 1.99
N ARG A 145 15.19 7.61 0.87
CA ARG A 145 15.38 6.94 -0.42
C ARG A 145 16.85 6.85 -0.81
N ASP A 146 17.60 7.96 -0.65
CA ASP A 146 19.03 7.98 -0.93
C ASP A 146 19.81 7.02 -0.02
N SER A 147 19.44 6.89 1.26
CA SER A 147 20.07 5.94 2.18
C SER A 147 19.73 4.48 1.86
N VAL A 148 18.52 4.19 1.38
CA VAL A 148 18.15 2.87 0.87
C VAL A 148 18.94 2.49 -0.39
N ARG A 149 19.09 3.45 -1.34
CA ARG A 149 19.91 3.26 -2.54
C ARG A 149 21.38 3.03 -2.23
N ALA A 150 21.90 3.69 -1.17
CA ALA A 150 23.29 3.55 -0.74
C ALA A 150 23.57 2.23 -0.01
N THR A 151 22.53 1.48 0.39
CA THR A 151 22.68 0.27 1.21
C THR A 151 22.19 -0.98 0.48
N TRP A 152 20.95 -1.38 0.68
CA TRP A 152 20.46 -2.69 0.28
C TRP A 152 19.76 -2.74 -1.10
N MET A 153 19.40 -1.59 -1.69
CA MET A 153 18.75 -1.55 -3.00
C MET A 153 19.78 -1.47 -4.14
N PRO A 154 19.90 -2.48 -5.01
CA PRO A 154 20.77 -2.41 -6.17
C PRO A 154 20.40 -1.27 -7.11
N GLN A 155 21.41 -0.56 -7.64
CA GLN A 155 21.22 0.62 -8.48
C GLN A 155 21.54 0.36 -9.95
N ALA A 156 20.95 1.19 -10.81
CA ALA A 156 21.23 1.25 -12.26
C ALA A 156 21.33 -0.14 -12.92
N GLU A 157 22.45 -0.47 -13.52
CA GLU A 157 22.66 -1.74 -14.24
C GLU A 157 22.52 -2.98 -13.33
N LYS A 158 22.93 -2.89 -12.06
CA LYS A 158 22.74 -4.01 -11.12
C LYS A 158 21.24 -4.28 -10.87
N ARG A 159 20.41 -3.22 -10.83
CA ARG A 159 18.96 -3.39 -10.69
C ARG A 159 18.34 -4.02 -11.93
N LYS A 160 18.72 -3.58 -13.15
CA LYS A 160 18.27 -4.20 -14.40
C LYS A 160 18.67 -5.68 -14.47
N LYS A 161 19.91 -5.98 -14.13
CA LYS A 161 20.40 -7.37 -14.05
C LYS A 161 19.59 -8.21 -13.07
N LEU A 162 19.23 -7.63 -11.90
CA LEU A 162 18.37 -8.30 -10.91
C LEU A 162 16.97 -8.61 -11.48
N GLU A 163 16.39 -7.66 -12.19
CA GLU A 163 15.11 -7.85 -12.87
C GLU A 163 15.20 -8.93 -13.95
N GLU A 164 16.30 -8.95 -14.70
CA GLU A 164 16.52 -9.90 -15.80
C GLU A 164 16.91 -11.30 -15.34
N GLU A 165 17.82 -11.44 -14.40
CA GLU A 165 18.37 -12.75 -14.03
C GLU A 165 17.60 -13.39 -12.87
N LYS A 166 17.09 -12.61 -11.94
CA LYS A 166 16.41 -13.11 -10.73
C LYS A 166 14.90 -12.91 -10.73
N GLY A 167 14.37 -12.12 -11.68
CA GLY A 167 12.96 -11.81 -11.72
C GLY A 167 12.49 -10.97 -10.51
N ILE A 168 13.36 -10.12 -9.96
CA ILE A 168 13.07 -9.29 -8.78
C ILE A 168 12.98 -7.84 -9.21
N ILE A 169 11.81 -7.24 -9.03
CA ILE A 169 11.54 -5.83 -9.30
C ILE A 169 11.53 -5.06 -7.99
N ILE A 170 12.22 -3.91 -7.93
CA ILE A 170 12.24 -3.04 -6.76
C ILE A 170 11.93 -1.62 -7.22
N ARG A 171 10.90 -0.99 -6.61
CA ARG A 171 10.48 0.39 -6.92
C ARG A 171 10.10 1.14 -5.66
N PHE A 172 10.45 2.42 -5.60
CA PHE A 172 9.83 3.35 -4.64
C PHE A 172 8.41 3.66 -5.08
N VAL A 173 7.47 3.51 -4.17
CA VAL A 173 6.03 3.66 -4.44
C VAL A 173 5.56 5.01 -3.93
N ILE A 174 5.05 5.85 -4.83
CA ILE A 174 4.53 7.18 -4.48
C ILE A 174 3.41 7.60 -5.43
N GLY A 175 2.38 8.23 -4.89
CA GLY A 175 1.29 8.83 -5.64
C GLY A 175 1.61 10.27 -6.11
N HIS A 176 0.58 11.07 -6.31
CA HIS A 176 0.65 12.47 -6.71
C HIS A 176 0.38 13.41 -5.54
N SER A 177 0.84 14.65 -5.65
CA SER A 177 0.45 15.69 -4.72
C SER A 177 -1.00 16.13 -4.96
N SER A 178 -1.61 16.74 -3.96
CA SER A 178 -2.96 17.33 -4.11
C SER A 178 -3.02 18.42 -5.18
N THR A 179 -1.88 19.08 -5.47
CA THR A 179 -1.73 20.03 -6.57
C THR A 179 -1.01 19.33 -7.71
N SER A 180 -1.76 18.84 -8.69
CA SER A 180 -1.21 18.14 -9.86
C SER A 180 -0.15 18.99 -10.58
N GLY A 181 1.01 18.39 -10.86
CA GLY A 181 2.15 19.08 -11.50
C GLY A 181 2.84 20.13 -10.62
N GLY A 182 2.55 20.15 -9.32
CA GLY A 182 3.15 21.04 -8.33
C GLY A 182 4.64 20.79 -8.09
N ILE A 183 5.23 21.59 -7.20
CA ILE A 183 6.67 21.51 -6.88
C ILE A 183 7.07 20.11 -6.39
N LEU A 184 6.21 19.45 -5.61
CA LEU A 184 6.46 18.11 -5.07
C LEU A 184 6.50 17.06 -6.19
N ASP A 185 5.57 17.10 -7.14
CA ASP A 185 5.57 16.17 -8.27
C ASP A 185 6.77 16.38 -9.16
N LYS A 186 7.13 17.63 -9.48
CA LYS A 186 8.34 17.98 -10.25
C LYS A 186 9.62 17.49 -9.56
N ALA A 187 9.68 17.54 -8.22
CA ALA A 187 10.85 17.03 -7.48
C ALA A 187 11.00 15.50 -7.65
N ILE A 188 9.89 14.74 -7.60
CA ILE A 188 9.91 13.29 -7.86
C ILE A 188 10.23 12.99 -9.33
N GLU A 189 9.70 13.75 -10.28
CA GLU A 189 10.01 13.60 -11.71
C GLU A 189 11.49 13.84 -12.00
N ALA A 190 12.09 14.85 -11.36
CA ALA A 190 13.53 15.10 -11.48
C ALA A 190 14.37 13.96 -10.87
N GLU A 191 13.92 13.39 -9.75
CA GLU A 191 14.56 12.24 -9.12
C GLU A 191 14.41 10.98 -9.97
N GLU A 192 13.24 10.74 -10.56
CA GLU A 192 12.98 9.63 -11.48
C GLU A 192 13.88 9.68 -12.72
N LYS A 193 14.10 10.87 -13.32
CA LYS A 193 15.02 11.04 -14.46
C LYS A 193 16.45 10.60 -14.15
N VAL A 194 16.87 10.71 -12.88
CA VAL A 194 18.23 10.32 -12.44
C VAL A 194 18.32 8.84 -12.14
N HIS A 195 17.32 8.30 -11.41
CA HIS A 195 17.40 6.96 -10.82
C HIS A 195 16.53 5.92 -11.54
N GLY A 196 15.41 6.30 -12.15
CA GLY A 196 14.49 5.40 -12.87
C GLY A 196 13.90 4.31 -11.98
N ASP A 197 13.64 4.62 -10.71
CA ASP A 197 13.31 3.60 -9.69
C ASP A 197 11.98 3.83 -8.96
N PHE A 198 11.11 4.67 -9.53
CA PHE A 198 9.78 4.90 -8.97
C PHE A 198 8.68 4.07 -9.66
N LEU A 199 7.66 3.77 -8.89
CA LEU A 199 6.33 3.38 -9.34
C LEU A 199 5.36 4.50 -8.97
N ARG A 200 4.94 5.28 -9.96
CA ARG A 200 3.96 6.37 -9.78
C ARG A 200 2.55 5.79 -9.75
N LEU A 201 1.84 6.00 -8.65
CA LEU A 201 0.47 5.52 -8.48
C LEU A 201 -0.54 6.58 -8.88
N GLN A 202 -1.68 6.17 -9.43
CA GLN A 202 -2.87 7.00 -9.60
C GLN A 202 -3.58 7.21 -8.25
N HIS A 203 -2.91 7.93 -7.37
CA HIS A 203 -3.30 8.14 -5.97
C HIS A 203 -2.82 9.50 -5.49
N VAL A 204 -3.64 10.22 -4.74
CA VAL A 204 -3.25 11.48 -4.09
C VAL A 204 -2.72 11.16 -2.70
N GLU A 205 -1.45 11.55 -2.45
CA GLU A 205 -0.81 11.35 -1.15
C GLU A 205 -1.48 12.16 -0.05
N GLY A 206 -1.71 11.53 1.11
CA GLY A 206 -2.30 12.16 2.29
C GLY A 206 -1.99 11.39 3.56
N TYR A 207 -2.09 12.06 4.70
CA TYR A 207 -1.76 11.48 6.01
C TYR A 207 -2.59 10.23 6.35
N LEU A 208 -3.88 10.24 6.01
CA LEU A 208 -4.81 9.12 6.26
C LEU A 208 -5.03 8.23 5.03
N GLU A 209 -4.25 8.42 3.96
CA GLU A 209 -4.43 7.73 2.70
C GLU A 209 -3.51 6.50 2.52
N LEU A 210 -2.78 6.11 3.57
CA LEU A 210 -1.82 5.01 3.50
C LEU A 210 -2.47 3.66 3.11
N SER A 211 -3.68 3.38 3.62
CA SER A 211 -4.45 2.19 3.24
C SER A 211 -4.90 2.20 1.78
N ALA A 212 -5.31 3.37 1.26
CA ALA A 212 -5.62 3.54 -0.16
C ALA A 212 -4.38 3.40 -1.03
N LYS A 213 -3.26 3.99 -0.63
CA LYS A 213 -1.98 3.88 -1.30
C LYS A 213 -1.53 2.41 -1.43
N THR A 214 -1.57 1.66 -0.34
CA THR A 214 -1.21 0.23 -0.32
C THR A 214 -2.12 -0.60 -1.23
N LYS A 215 -3.43 -0.34 -1.20
CA LYS A 215 -4.40 -0.97 -2.10
C LYS A 215 -4.07 -0.69 -3.56
N THR A 216 -3.84 0.59 -3.90
CA THR A 216 -3.48 1.01 -5.26
C THR A 216 -2.13 0.44 -5.69
N TYR A 217 -1.16 0.33 -4.77
CA TYR A 217 0.13 -0.31 -5.05
C TYR A 217 -0.04 -1.76 -5.50
N PHE A 218 -0.74 -2.60 -4.72
CA PHE A 218 -0.93 -4.00 -5.10
C PHE A 218 -1.71 -4.14 -6.41
N ALA A 219 -2.77 -3.34 -6.60
CA ALA A 219 -3.54 -3.33 -7.84
C ALA A 219 -2.70 -2.94 -9.06
N THR A 220 -1.87 -1.90 -8.95
CA THR A 220 -0.97 -1.47 -10.02
C THR A 220 0.14 -2.50 -10.27
N ALA A 221 0.76 -3.01 -9.21
CA ALA A 221 1.87 -3.94 -9.34
C ALA A 221 1.45 -5.25 -10.02
N VAL A 222 0.29 -5.82 -9.66
CA VAL A 222 -0.21 -7.06 -10.29
C VAL A 222 -0.67 -6.86 -11.73
N SER A 223 -1.10 -5.64 -12.10
CA SER A 223 -1.47 -5.32 -13.48
C SER A 223 -0.26 -5.11 -14.40
N TRP A 224 0.89 -4.67 -13.85
CA TRP A 224 2.10 -4.39 -14.62
C TRP A 224 3.05 -5.59 -14.71
N TRP A 225 3.14 -6.40 -13.65
CA TRP A 225 4.11 -7.48 -13.54
C TRP A 225 3.44 -8.79 -13.09
N ASP A 226 3.61 -9.83 -13.86
CA ASP A 226 3.21 -11.19 -13.48
C ASP A 226 4.24 -11.78 -12.53
N ALA A 227 4.11 -11.51 -11.22
CA ALA A 227 5.01 -11.99 -10.18
C ALA A 227 4.33 -13.01 -9.25
N GLU A 228 5.14 -13.87 -8.64
CA GLU A 228 4.63 -14.85 -7.67
C GLU A 228 4.30 -14.21 -6.32
N PHE A 229 5.10 -13.21 -5.91
CA PHE A 229 4.91 -12.45 -4.68
C PHE A 229 4.96 -10.95 -4.90
N TYR A 230 4.17 -10.23 -4.10
CA TYR A 230 4.17 -8.77 -4.02
C TYR A 230 4.49 -8.37 -2.59
N VAL A 231 5.54 -7.58 -2.42
CA VAL A 231 6.11 -7.21 -1.13
C VAL A 231 5.89 -5.71 -0.91
N LYS A 232 5.36 -5.33 0.25
CA LYS A 232 5.38 -3.95 0.73
C LYS A 232 6.47 -3.81 1.80
N VAL A 233 7.24 -2.76 1.71
CA VAL A 233 8.22 -2.38 2.72
C VAL A 233 8.24 -0.86 2.90
N ASP A 234 8.55 -0.34 4.10
CA ASP A 234 8.71 1.09 4.33
C ASP A 234 10.15 1.55 4.03
N ASP A 235 10.32 2.85 3.74
CA ASP A 235 11.59 3.44 3.30
C ASP A 235 12.62 3.64 4.43
N ASP A 236 12.32 3.18 5.63
CA ASP A 236 13.18 3.19 6.81
C ASP A 236 13.48 1.79 7.37
N ILE A 237 13.35 0.76 6.55
CA ILE A 237 13.60 -0.64 6.89
C ILE A 237 14.86 -1.13 6.15
N HIS A 238 15.72 -1.87 6.84
CA HIS A 238 16.81 -2.60 6.20
C HIS A 238 16.32 -3.98 5.76
N VAL A 239 16.65 -4.38 4.51
CA VAL A 239 16.22 -5.66 3.92
C VAL A 239 17.42 -6.43 3.37
N ASN A 240 17.50 -7.71 3.71
CA ASN A 240 18.38 -8.71 3.11
C ASN A 240 17.63 -9.45 2.00
N LEU A 241 17.87 -9.06 0.76
CA LEU A 241 17.08 -9.48 -0.41
C LEU A 241 17.18 -10.98 -0.70
N ALA A 242 18.37 -11.58 -0.54
CA ALA A 242 18.54 -13.02 -0.73
C ALA A 242 17.80 -13.81 0.35
N THR A 243 17.93 -13.39 1.61
CA THR A 243 17.25 -14.01 2.74
C THR A 243 15.74 -13.89 2.62
N LEU A 244 15.22 -12.73 2.20
CA LEU A 244 13.80 -12.51 1.90
C LEU A 244 13.35 -13.44 0.77
N GLY A 245 14.10 -13.49 -0.34
CA GLY A 245 13.80 -14.35 -1.47
C GLY A 245 13.75 -15.82 -1.09
N VAL A 246 14.71 -16.31 -0.30
CA VAL A 246 14.72 -17.70 0.21
C VAL A 246 13.49 -17.96 1.11
N ALA A 247 13.10 -17.00 1.93
CA ALA A 247 11.91 -17.13 2.77
C ALA A 247 10.64 -17.30 1.91
N LEU A 248 10.45 -16.44 0.91
CA LEU A 248 9.29 -16.48 0.01
C LEU A 248 9.27 -17.73 -0.88
N ALA A 249 10.43 -18.15 -1.40
CA ALA A 249 10.55 -19.30 -2.30
C ALA A 249 10.00 -20.62 -1.70
N ARG A 250 10.02 -20.77 -0.38
CA ARG A 250 9.46 -21.94 0.33
C ARG A 250 7.93 -22.06 0.17
N HIS A 251 7.26 -20.97 -0.17
CA HIS A 251 5.80 -20.89 -0.25
C HIS A 251 5.26 -20.75 -1.68
N ARG A 252 6.10 -20.83 -2.71
CA ARG A 252 5.73 -20.62 -4.13
C ARG A 252 4.57 -21.49 -4.62
N LYS A 253 4.47 -22.71 -4.11
CA LYS A 253 3.45 -23.70 -4.54
C LYS A 253 2.11 -23.54 -3.79
N LYS A 254 2.07 -22.68 -2.78
CA LYS A 254 0.89 -22.52 -1.93
C LYS A 254 0.04 -21.35 -2.41
N PRO A 255 -1.26 -21.54 -2.58
CA PRO A 255 -2.16 -20.45 -2.90
C PRO A 255 -2.44 -19.58 -1.66
N ARG A 256 -2.84 -18.36 -1.89
CA ARG A 256 -3.33 -17.42 -0.88
C ARG A 256 -2.44 -17.30 0.36
N VAL A 257 -1.14 -17.06 0.14
CA VAL A 257 -0.16 -16.92 1.23
C VAL A 257 0.02 -15.45 1.58
N TYR A 258 -0.07 -15.15 2.87
CA TYR A 258 0.27 -13.86 3.47
C TYR A 258 1.38 -14.06 4.49
N ILE A 259 2.56 -13.52 4.20
CA ILE A 259 3.80 -13.72 4.96
C ILE A 259 4.23 -12.42 5.61
N GLY A 260 4.55 -12.47 6.89
CA GLY A 260 5.05 -11.31 7.63
C GLY A 260 5.31 -11.66 9.08
N CYS A 261 5.66 -10.67 9.88
CA CYS A 261 5.69 -10.80 11.33
C CYS A 261 4.26 -10.63 11.84
N MET A 262 3.56 -11.73 12.13
CA MET A 262 2.13 -11.73 12.40
C MET A 262 1.81 -11.24 13.81
N LYS A 263 0.82 -10.36 13.90
CA LYS A 263 0.16 -9.95 15.14
C LYS A 263 -1.10 -10.78 15.32
N SER A 264 -1.23 -11.43 16.46
CA SER A 264 -2.40 -12.28 16.77
C SER A 264 -3.37 -11.53 17.68
N GLY A 265 -4.30 -10.81 17.05
CA GLY A 265 -5.41 -10.15 17.72
C GLY A 265 -4.99 -9.11 18.76
N PRO A 266 -4.11 -8.14 18.42
CA PRO A 266 -3.79 -7.08 19.38
C PRO A 266 -5.06 -6.35 19.78
N GLY A 267 -5.21 -6.11 21.08
CA GLY A 267 -6.36 -5.37 21.61
C GLY A 267 -6.40 -3.95 21.03
N VAL A 268 -7.59 -3.48 20.71
CA VAL A 268 -7.82 -2.08 20.39
C VAL A 268 -7.62 -1.28 21.68
N LYS A 269 -6.74 -0.29 21.63
CA LYS A 269 -6.53 0.61 22.78
C LYS A 269 -7.72 1.58 22.88
N TYR A 270 -8.38 1.59 24.02
CA TYR A 270 -9.60 2.41 24.24
C TYR A 270 -9.38 3.92 24.09
N HIS A 271 -8.13 4.38 24.17
CA HIS A 271 -7.76 5.80 24.04
C HIS A 271 -7.34 6.21 22.63
N GLU A 272 -7.35 5.26 21.68
CA GLU A 272 -7.00 5.56 20.30
C GLU A 272 -8.20 6.15 19.54
N PRO A 273 -7.97 6.98 18.52
CA PRO A 273 -9.02 7.56 17.69
C PRO A 273 -9.99 6.49 17.14
N GLU A 274 -11.26 6.85 16.98
CA GLU A 274 -12.32 5.90 16.56
C GLU A 274 -12.05 5.20 15.23
N TYR A 275 -11.38 5.86 14.32
CA TYR A 275 -11.02 5.29 13.02
C TYR A 275 -10.04 4.10 13.08
N TRP A 276 -9.43 3.84 14.25
CA TRP A 276 -8.59 2.66 14.50
C TRP A 276 -9.38 1.49 15.05
N LYS A 277 -10.60 1.74 15.49
CA LYS A 277 -11.50 0.71 15.97
C LYS A 277 -12.04 -0.11 14.80
N PHE A 278 -12.35 -1.34 15.09
CA PHE A 278 -12.87 -2.30 14.15
C PHE A 278 -14.35 -2.56 14.43
N GLY A 279 -15.24 -1.79 13.82
CA GLY A 279 -16.68 -1.82 14.07
C GLY A 279 -17.06 -1.28 15.45
N GLU A 280 -18.36 -1.30 15.78
CA GLU A 280 -18.90 -0.75 17.04
C GLU A 280 -18.49 -1.55 18.27
N VAL A 281 -18.27 -2.85 18.13
CA VAL A 281 -18.03 -3.80 19.24
C VAL A 281 -16.64 -4.44 19.17
N GLY A 282 -15.82 -4.09 18.15
CA GLY A 282 -14.52 -4.70 17.95
C GLY A 282 -13.51 -4.24 19.00
N ASN A 283 -13.04 -5.16 19.83
CA ASN A 283 -12.01 -4.92 20.83
C ASN A 283 -10.64 -5.53 20.46
N LYS A 284 -10.56 -6.24 19.32
CA LYS A 284 -9.34 -6.87 18.81
C LYS A 284 -9.28 -6.75 17.30
N TYR A 285 -8.08 -6.52 16.77
CA TYR A 285 -7.83 -6.59 15.34
C TYR A 285 -7.72 -8.04 14.87
N PHE A 286 -8.04 -8.27 13.59
CA PHE A 286 -7.78 -9.55 12.95
C PHE A 286 -6.29 -9.84 12.88
N ARG A 287 -5.94 -11.12 12.64
CA ARG A 287 -4.56 -11.50 12.40
C ARG A 287 -4.05 -10.80 11.14
N HIS A 288 -2.97 -10.05 11.29
CA HIS A 288 -2.30 -9.32 10.21
C HIS A 288 -0.80 -9.25 10.48
N ALA A 289 0.00 -9.04 9.44
CA ALA A 289 1.41 -8.76 9.59
C ALA A 289 1.63 -7.33 10.10
N THR A 290 2.75 -7.08 10.75
CA THR A 290 3.17 -5.71 11.07
C THR A 290 3.47 -4.92 9.78
N GLY A 291 3.14 -3.61 9.76
CA GLY A 291 3.17 -2.78 8.55
C GLY A 291 4.55 -2.58 7.93
N GLN A 292 5.64 -2.78 8.66
CA GLN A 292 7.00 -2.47 8.20
C GLN A 292 7.44 -3.27 6.97
N LEU A 293 7.18 -4.58 6.94
CA LEU A 293 7.42 -5.45 5.80
C LEU A 293 6.50 -6.65 5.81
N TYR A 294 5.85 -6.92 4.68
CA TYR A 294 5.09 -8.15 4.44
C TYR A 294 5.00 -8.46 2.95
N ALA A 295 4.67 -9.71 2.64
CA ALA A 295 4.47 -10.20 1.29
C ALA A 295 3.14 -10.92 1.14
N ILE A 296 2.53 -10.81 -0.03
CA ILE A 296 1.33 -11.57 -0.42
C ILE A 296 1.57 -12.29 -1.74
N SER A 297 0.92 -13.45 -1.92
CA SER A 297 0.95 -14.19 -3.17
C SER A 297 0.16 -13.50 -4.28
N LYS A 298 0.40 -13.89 -5.53
CA LYS A 298 -0.22 -13.31 -6.72
C LYS A 298 -1.75 -13.31 -6.65
N ASP A 299 -2.34 -14.40 -6.22
CA ASP A 299 -3.79 -14.56 -6.13
C ASP A 299 -4.43 -13.60 -5.13
N LEU A 300 -3.77 -13.31 -3.99
CA LEU A 300 -4.21 -12.27 -3.05
C LEU A 300 -4.07 -10.86 -3.63
N ALA A 301 -2.98 -10.57 -4.34
CA ALA A 301 -2.81 -9.29 -5.03
C ALA A 301 -3.85 -9.10 -6.15
N THR A 302 -4.15 -10.18 -6.89
CA THR A 302 -5.22 -10.20 -7.90
C THR A 302 -6.61 -9.99 -7.27
N TYR A 303 -6.87 -10.61 -6.11
CA TYR A 303 -8.10 -10.36 -5.35
C TYR A 303 -8.25 -8.88 -4.98
N ILE A 304 -7.17 -8.23 -4.51
CA ILE A 304 -7.19 -6.80 -4.20
C ILE A 304 -7.47 -5.98 -5.47
N PHE A 305 -6.83 -6.31 -6.60
CA PHE A 305 -7.04 -5.63 -7.88
C PHE A 305 -8.51 -5.68 -8.33
N ILE A 306 -9.11 -6.86 -8.32
CA ILE A 306 -10.50 -7.05 -8.75
C ILE A 306 -11.48 -6.31 -7.83
N ASN A 307 -11.24 -6.34 -6.50
CA ASN A 307 -12.17 -5.85 -5.50
C ASN A 307 -11.82 -4.45 -4.95
N GLN A 308 -10.86 -3.73 -5.54
CA GLN A 308 -10.33 -2.48 -5.00
C GLN A 308 -11.39 -1.41 -4.70
N ASN A 309 -12.50 -1.41 -5.43
CA ASN A 309 -13.57 -0.42 -5.29
C ASN A 309 -14.48 -0.68 -4.07
N VAL A 310 -14.51 -1.91 -3.56
CA VAL A 310 -15.38 -2.31 -2.44
C VAL A 310 -14.61 -2.62 -1.16
N LEU A 311 -13.29 -2.76 -1.23
CA LEU A 311 -12.45 -3.01 -0.05
C LEU A 311 -12.38 -1.77 0.84
N HIS A 312 -12.85 -1.91 2.09
CA HIS A 312 -12.87 -0.82 3.07
C HIS A 312 -11.46 -0.36 3.46
N LYS A 313 -11.29 0.94 3.70
CA LYS A 313 -10.03 1.55 4.16
C LYS A 313 -10.14 1.84 5.66
N TYR A 314 -9.30 1.19 6.46
CA TYR A 314 -9.05 1.59 7.84
C TYR A 314 -7.87 2.56 7.89
N ALA A 315 -7.65 3.23 9.01
CA ALA A 315 -6.57 4.20 9.15
C ALA A 315 -5.18 3.57 8.94
N ASN A 316 -4.99 2.35 9.45
CA ASN A 316 -3.75 1.59 9.28
C ASN A 316 -3.84 0.65 8.08
N GLU A 317 -2.81 0.64 7.24
CA GLU A 317 -2.77 -0.19 6.05
C GLU A 317 -2.59 -1.68 6.37
N ASP A 318 -1.88 -2.03 7.44
CA ASP A 318 -1.69 -3.40 7.90
C ASP A 318 -3.00 -4.02 8.43
N VAL A 319 -3.76 -3.24 9.20
CA VAL A 319 -5.12 -3.61 9.63
C VAL A 319 -6.06 -3.74 8.43
N SER A 320 -5.99 -2.81 7.47
CA SER A 320 -6.81 -2.85 6.27
C SER A 320 -6.55 -4.13 5.47
N LEU A 321 -5.28 -4.47 5.25
CA LEU A 321 -4.91 -5.69 4.52
C LEU A 321 -5.41 -6.95 5.23
N GLY A 322 -5.22 -7.04 6.56
CA GLY A 322 -5.75 -8.15 7.35
C GLY A 322 -7.26 -8.28 7.26
N ALA A 323 -7.98 -7.15 7.28
CA ALA A 323 -9.43 -7.11 7.14
C ALA A 323 -9.92 -7.58 5.77
N TRP A 324 -9.21 -7.22 4.68
CA TRP A 324 -9.58 -7.64 3.33
C TRP A 324 -9.54 -9.15 3.11
N PHE A 325 -8.79 -9.86 3.94
CA PHE A 325 -8.58 -11.30 3.79
C PHE A 325 -9.43 -12.18 4.71
N ILE A 326 -10.28 -11.60 5.58
CA ILE A 326 -11.06 -12.35 6.58
C ILE A 326 -11.94 -13.42 5.97
N GLY A 327 -12.60 -13.11 4.86
CA GLY A 327 -13.51 -14.03 4.16
C GLY A 327 -12.81 -15.04 3.25
N LEU A 328 -11.47 -15.03 3.21
CA LEU A 328 -10.69 -15.89 2.34
C LEU A 328 -9.95 -16.96 3.16
N ASP A 329 -9.77 -18.13 2.54
CA ASP A 329 -8.92 -19.19 3.08
C ASP A 329 -7.43 -18.83 2.86
N VAL A 330 -6.88 -17.99 3.73
CA VAL A 330 -5.52 -17.45 3.63
C VAL A 330 -4.58 -18.17 4.59
N GLU A 331 -3.44 -18.64 4.09
CA GLU A 331 -2.35 -19.13 4.92
C GLU A 331 -1.53 -17.95 5.46
N HIS A 332 -1.66 -17.66 6.75
CA HIS A 332 -0.89 -16.65 7.46
C HIS A 332 0.43 -17.24 7.96
N VAL A 333 1.53 -16.91 7.30
CA VAL A 333 2.87 -17.38 7.67
C VAL A 333 3.54 -16.35 8.58
N ASP A 334 3.76 -16.71 9.84
CA ASP A 334 4.51 -15.89 10.80
C ASP A 334 6.01 -16.17 10.68
N ASP A 335 6.74 -15.30 9.99
CA ASP A 335 8.18 -15.41 9.85
C ASP A 335 8.88 -14.28 10.63
N ARG A 336 9.43 -14.63 11.79
CA ARG A 336 10.09 -13.68 12.70
C ARG A 336 11.40 -13.10 12.16
N ARG A 337 11.95 -13.64 11.07
CA ARG A 337 13.09 -13.05 10.38
C ARG A 337 12.73 -11.74 9.66
N LEU A 338 11.44 -11.48 9.42
CA LEU A 338 10.95 -10.25 8.81
C LEU A 338 10.77 -9.10 9.80
N CYS A 339 11.09 -9.31 11.08
CA CYS A 339 10.95 -8.29 12.11
C CYS A 339 12.04 -8.36 13.20
N CYS A 340 13.26 -8.56 12.80
CA CYS A 340 14.38 -8.46 13.72
C CYS A 340 14.58 -7.02 14.21
N GLY A 341 15.15 -6.87 15.40
CA GLY A 341 15.69 -5.60 15.86
C GLY A 341 16.93 -5.19 15.07
N THR A 342 17.31 -3.92 15.18
CA THR A 342 18.62 -3.43 14.71
C THR A 342 19.74 -3.95 15.62
N PRO A 343 21.04 -3.76 15.30
CA PRO A 343 22.13 -4.21 16.18
C PRO A 343 21.91 -3.81 17.65
N PRO A 344 22.16 -4.71 18.61
CA PRO A 344 22.83 -6.02 18.47
C PRO A 344 21.90 -7.22 18.14
N ASP A 345 20.57 -7.06 18.08
CA ASP A 345 19.63 -8.20 17.92
C ASP A 345 19.86 -8.98 16.63
N CYS A 346 19.96 -8.28 15.47
CA CYS A 346 20.19 -8.93 14.18
C CYS A 346 21.55 -9.63 14.09
N GLU A 347 22.59 -9.12 14.77
CA GLU A 347 23.90 -9.76 14.82
C GLU A 347 23.87 -11.08 15.61
N TRP A 348 23.24 -11.08 16.78
CA TRP A 348 23.08 -12.30 17.58
C TRP A 348 22.29 -13.37 16.85
N LYS A 349 21.25 -12.97 16.13
CA LYS A 349 20.47 -13.90 15.29
C LYS A 349 21.30 -14.46 14.15
N ALA A 350 22.11 -13.64 13.48
CA ALA A 350 23.00 -14.09 12.42
C ALA A 350 24.06 -15.06 12.94
N GLN A 351 24.68 -14.79 14.11
CA GLN A 351 25.62 -15.69 14.77
C GLN A 351 24.97 -17.04 15.13
N ALA A 352 23.69 -17.05 15.47
CA ALA A 352 22.91 -18.25 15.73
C ALA A 352 22.43 -18.97 14.45
N GLY A 353 22.84 -18.52 13.25
CA GLY A 353 22.44 -19.09 11.96
C GLY A 353 21.06 -18.65 11.45
N ASN A 354 20.44 -17.67 12.12
CA ASN A 354 19.13 -17.14 11.77
C ASN A 354 19.27 -15.71 11.19
N ILE A 355 19.77 -15.61 9.97
CA ILE A 355 19.92 -14.30 9.29
C ILE A 355 18.56 -13.64 9.13
N CYS A 356 18.49 -12.36 9.50
CA CYS A 356 17.29 -11.55 9.40
C CYS A 356 16.99 -11.18 7.95
N ALA A 357 15.75 -11.32 7.53
CA ALA A 357 15.29 -10.84 6.21
C ALA A 357 15.00 -9.33 6.25
N ALA A 358 14.54 -8.83 7.40
CA ALA A 358 14.35 -7.40 7.61
C ALA A 358 14.69 -7.01 9.05
N SER A 359 15.21 -5.78 9.23
CA SER A 359 15.61 -5.24 10.54
C SER A 359 15.11 -3.82 10.73
N PHE A 360 14.53 -3.54 11.91
CA PHE A 360 14.03 -2.22 12.32
C PHE A 360 13.87 -2.12 13.84
N ASP A 361 13.66 -0.91 14.34
CA ASP A 361 13.39 -0.65 15.76
C ASP A 361 11.89 -0.56 16.02
N TRP A 362 11.33 -1.44 16.83
CA TRP A 362 9.89 -1.43 17.17
C TRP A 362 9.41 -0.09 17.75
N ARG A 363 10.25 0.58 18.52
CA ARG A 363 9.95 1.87 19.13
C ARG A 363 9.67 2.98 18.13
N CYS A 364 10.32 2.94 16.97
CA CYS A 364 10.20 3.95 15.92
C CYS A 364 9.36 3.47 14.72
N SER A 365 8.83 2.24 14.77
CA SER A 365 8.16 1.57 13.65
C SER A 365 8.98 1.49 12.36
N GLY A 366 10.28 1.69 12.45
CA GLY A 366 11.30 1.69 11.43
C GLY A 366 12.63 1.87 12.10
N ILE A 367 13.75 2.00 11.38
CA ILE A 367 15.05 2.31 11.98
C ILE A 367 14.99 3.72 12.55
N CYS A 368 15.19 3.85 13.88
CA CYS A 368 15.25 5.15 14.53
C CYS A 368 16.38 5.99 13.91
N ARG A 369 16.08 7.21 13.44
CA ARG A 369 17.00 8.06 12.67
C ARG A 369 17.59 7.28 11.47
N SER A 370 16.71 6.72 10.65
CA SER A 370 17.08 5.78 9.58
C SER A 370 18.14 6.34 8.61
N VAL A 371 18.09 7.64 8.29
CA VAL A 371 19.04 8.29 7.38
C VAL A 371 20.48 8.14 7.86
N GLU A 372 20.71 8.27 9.20
CA GLU A 372 22.04 8.20 9.80
C GLU A 372 22.45 6.76 10.12
N ARG A 373 21.49 5.89 10.47
CA ARG A 373 21.80 4.57 11.05
C ARG A 373 21.66 3.40 10.08
N ILE A 374 20.98 3.56 8.95
CA ILE A 374 20.76 2.42 8.04
C ILE A 374 22.07 1.85 7.48
N VAL A 375 23.11 2.70 7.33
CA VAL A 375 24.45 2.27 6.90
C VAL A 375 25.06 1.35 7.96
N GLU A 376 25.05 1.75 9.24
CA GLU A 376 25.51 0.92 10.35
C GLU A 376 24.76 -0.43 10.39
N VAL A 377 23.44 -0.39 10.24
CA VAL A 377 22.62 -1.63 10.22
C VAL A 377 23.01 -2.51 9.04
N HIS A 378 23.27 -1.91 7.87
CA HIS A 378 23.67 -2.63 6.67
C HIS A 378 25.05 -3.28 6.83
N GLU A 379 26.02 -2.57 7.39
CA GLU A 379 27.38 -3.07 7.63
C GLU A 379 27.39 -4.23 8.64
N ARG A 380 26.56 -4.16 9.69
CA ARG A 380 26.56 -5.12 10.80
C ARG A 380 25.59 -6.29 10.62
N CYS A 381 24.48 -6.09 9.90
CA CYS A 381 23.40 -7.06 9.74
C CYS A 381 23.06 -7.37 8.27
N GLY A 382 23.75 -6.72 7.33
CA GLY A 382 23.58 -6.99 5.89
C GLY A 382 24.09 -8.38 5.51
N GLU A 383 23.49 -8.96 4.50
CA GLU A 383 23.98 -10.20 3.88
C GLU A 383 25.19 -9.92 2.98
N ASP A 384 25.97 -10.95 2.70
CA ASP A 384 27.12 -10.85 1.78
C ASP A 384 26.69 -10.30 0.40
N MET A 385 27.54 -9.47 -0.20
CA MET A 385 27.29 -8.83 -1.51
C MET A 385 26.95 -9.84 -2.62
N ASN A 386 27.46 -11.07 -2.51
CA ASN A 386 27.22 -12.14 -3.48
C ASN A 386 26.01 -13.01 -3.11
N ALA A 387 25.47 -12.91 -1.90
CA ALA A 387 24.35 -13.74 -1.45
C ALA A 387 23.16 -13.68 -2.41
N LEU A 388 22.79 -12.47 -2.86
CA LEU A 388 21.70 -12.26 -3.79
C LEU A 388 21.96 -12.92 -5.17
N TRP A 389 23.18 -12.85 -5.66
CA TRP A 389 23.55 -13.38 -6.99
C TRP A 389 23.73 -14.88 -6.99
N SER A 390 24.22 -15.45 -5.89
CA SER A 390 24.37 -16.91 -5.71
C SER A 390 23.05 -17.60 -5.35
N ALA A 391 22.09 -16.88 -4.76
CA ALA A 391 20.78 -17.42 -4.40
C ALA A 391 20.01 -17.90 -5.65
N ASN A 392 19.53 -19.15 -5.59
CA ASN A 392 18.68 -19.71 -6.63
C ASN A 392 17.21 -19.70 -6.16
N PHE A 393 16.44 -18.75 -6.63
CA PHE A 393 15.00 -18.64 -6.37
C PHE A 393 14.18 -19.43 -7.38
N VAL A 394 14.75 -19.77 -8.54
CA VAL A 394 14.09 -20.55 -9.58
C VAL A 394 14.37 -22.03 -9.33
N GLN A 395 13.36 -22.79 -8.91
CA GLN A 395 13.47 -24.24 -9.04
C GLN A 395 13.52 -24.55 -10.53
N THR A 396 14.68 -24.94 -11.04
CA THR A 396 14.77 -25.65 -12.32
C THR A 396 13.80 -26.82 -12.22
N MET A 397 12.76 -26.82 -13.07
CA MET A 397 12.01 -28.03 -13.31
C MET A 397 13.02 -29.05 -13.80
N ARG A 398 13.43 -29.97 -12.93
CA ARG A 398 14.05 -31.19 -13.39
C ARG A 398 12.98 -31.90 -14.20
N THR A 399 13.10 -31.82 -15.51
CA THR A 399 12.47 -32.79 -16.42
C THR A 399 12.96 -34.16 -15.97
N SER A 400 12.13 -34.87 -15.24
CA SER A 400 12.31 -36.32 -15.04
C SER A 400 12.14 -36.94 -16.41
N SER A 401 13.27 -37.28 -17.02
CA SER A 401 13.36 -38.22 -18.12
C SER A 401 12.88 -39.61 -17.68
#